data_b5028cce2b27b16f7dce0264127ede5a
#
_entry.id   b5028cce2b27b16f7dce0264127ede5a
#
_cell.length_a   1.000
_cell.length_b   1.000
_cell.length_c   1.000
_cell.angle_alpha   90.00
_cell.angle_beta   90.00
_cell.angle_gamma   90.00
#
_symmetry.space_group_name_H-M   'P 1'
#
loop_
_entity.id
_entity.type
_entity.pdbx_description
1 polymer ?
#
loop_
_entity_poly.entity_id
_entity_poly.type
_entity_poly.pdbx_seq_one_letter_code
_entity_poly.pdbx_strand_id
1 'polypeptide(L)'
;MRNFKIAVVGSGISGLSCAYYLSKYYKVDLFEKNSYFGGHTHTQTIKYKGKNINVDSGFIVFNEINYPNLCNLFEELNVKSYESDMSFAVSNKIDNIEYSGTNLSSLFSQKKNLLNFNFWRMLCEIVSFNFLAKKHIRKYKNFTIQEYLDLKNYSDYYKYKHLYPMAASIWSSGINEIKKYPFEKFVMFFVNHGLLKIINRPKWRTVLDGSKNYVEKILKSKNISAYKNSSVKFLHSKENKIFLDVKGKKKNMTIL
;
A
#
# COMPACT_ATOMS: atom_id res chain seq x y z
N MET A 1 -31.36 -0.14 -18.78
CA MET A 1 -30.73 -0.46 -17.48
C MET A 1 -31.67 -1.34 -16.68
N ARG A 2 -31.18 -2.45 -16.12
CA ARG A 2 -31.98 -3.28 -15.22
C ARG A 2 -32.28 -2.45 -13.96
N ASN A 3 -33.53 -2.48 -13.48
CA ASN A 3 -34.00 -1.67 -12.33
C ASN A 3 -33.45 -2.14 -10.96
N PHE A 4 -32.24 -2.70 -10.94
CA PHE A 4 -31.60 -3.15 -9.72
C PHE A 4 -30.82 -2.01 -9.08
N LYS A 5 -30.95 -1.89 -7.77
CA LYS A 5 -30.20 -0.96 -6.94
C LYS A 5 -29.21 -1.73 -6.10
N ILE A 6 -27.92 -1.43 -6.27
CA ILE A 6 -26.82 -2.17 -5.64
C ILE A 6 -26.25 -1.32 -4.51
N ALA A 7 -26.00 -1.96 -3.35
CA ALA A 7 -25.26 -1.34 -2.27
C ALA A 7 -23.79 -1.78 -2.32
N VAL A 8 -22.89 -0.80 -2.27
CA VAL A 8 -21.45 -1.02 -2.04
C VAL A 8 -21.10 -0.42 -0.69
N VAL A 9 -20.51 -1.22 0.19
CA VAL A 9 -20.16 -0.81 1.56
C VAL A 9 -18.65 -0.65 1.69
N GLY A 10 -18.23 0.55 2.06
CA GLY A 10 -16.83 0.97 2.14
C GLY A 10 -16.34 1.63 0.85
N SER A 11 -15.69 2.77 1.00
CA SER A 11 -15.17 3.58 -0.11
C SER A 11 -13.64 3.51 -0.27
N GLY A 12 -13.01 2.45 0.22
CA GLY A 12 -11.63 2.14 -0.16
C GLY A 12 -11.54 1.78 -1.65
N ILE A 13 -10.33 1.57 -2.18
CA ILE A 13 -10.13 1.30 -3.61
C ILE A 13 -10.99 0.14 -4.13
N SER A 14 -11.17 -0.92 -3.35
CA SER A 14 -12.00 -2.08 -3.74
C SER A 14 -13.47 -1.68 -3.91
N GLY A 15 -14.04 -0.95 -2.95
CA GLY A 15 -15.42 -0.50 -3.04
C GLY A 15 -15.63 0.56 -4.12
N LEU A 16 -14.70 1.49 -4.26
CA LEU A 16 -14.75 2.52 -5.31
C LEU A 16 -14.68 1.91 -6.72
N SER A 17 -13.74 1.00 -6.98
CA SER A 17 -13.63 0.34 -8.29
C SER A 17 -14.86 -0.53 -8.58
N CYS A 18 -15.34 -1.29 -7.58
CA CYS A 18 -16.57 -2.05 -7.70
C CYS A 18 -17.77 -1.14 -8.05
N ALA A 19 -17.96 -0.04 -7.30
CA ALA A 19 -19.01 0.93 -7.56
C ALA A 19 -18.90 1.55 -8.96
N TYR A 20 -17.68 1.88 -9.41
CA TYR A 20 -17.44 2.44 -10.73
C TYR A 20 -17.85 1.48 -11.85
N TYR A 21 -17.36 0.24 -11.82
CA TYR A 21 -17.67 -0.73 -12.88
C TYR A 21 -19.15 -1.14 -12.87
N LEU A 22 -19.74 -1.33 -11.69
CA LEU A 22 -21.19 -1.61 -11.58
C LEU A 22 -22.06 -0.45 -12.04
N SER A 23 -21.59 0.79 -11.84
CA SER A 23 -22.35 1.98 -12.26
C SER A 23 -22.51 2.12 -13.78
N LYS A 24 -21.74 1.39 -14.57
CA LYS A 24 -21.90 1.30 -16.03
C LYS A 24 -23.24 0.62 -16.41
N TYR A 25 -23.78 -0.23 -15.53
CA TYR A 25 -24.95 -1.07 -15.80
C TYR A 25 -26.10 -0.84 -14.81
N TYR A 26 -25.82 -0.39 -13.59
CA TYR A 26 -26.76 -0.34 -12.47
C TYR A 26 -26.69 0.99 -11.73
N LYS A 27 -27.73 1.29 -10.95
CA LYS A 27 -27.68 2.35 -9.93
C LYS A 27 -26.98 1.82 -8.67
N VAL A 28 -25.99 2.53 -8.17
CA VAL A 28 -25.13 2.12 -7.05
C VAL A 28 -25.26 3.11 -5.90
N ASP A 29 -25.63 2.62 -4.73
CA ASP A 29 -25.51 3.35 -3.46
C ASP A 29 -24.18 2.96 -2.81
N LEU A 30 -23.23 3.89 -2.69
CA LEU A 30 -21.96 3.71 -2.02
C LEU A 30 -22.00 4.28 -0.60
N PHE A 31 -21.82 3.44 0.40
CA PHE A 31 -21.86 3.82 1.81
C PHE A 31 -20.45 3.85 2.42
N GLU A 32 -20.12 4.94 3.11
CA GLU A 32 -18.86 5.09 3.84
C GLU A 32 -19.15 5.51 5.29
N LYS A 33 -18.52 4.81 6.24
CA LYS A 33 -18.66 5.11 7.67
C LYS A 33 -17.97 6.40 8.09
N ASN A 34 -16.85 6.72 7.44
CA ASN A 34 -16.05 7.90 7.73
C ASN A 34 -16.63 9.18 7.12
N SER A 35 -16.08 10.32 7.52
CA SER A 35 -16.44 11.65 6.98
C SER A 35 -15.84 11.95 5.61
N TYR A 36 -14.99 11.06 5.08
CA TYR A 36 -14.34 11.18 3.78
C TYR A 36 -14.40 9.86 3.00
N PHE A 37 -14.31 9.95 1.68
CA PHE A 37 -14.19 8.79 0.79
C PHE A 37 -12.73 8.50 0.46
N GLY A 38 -12.41 7.23 0.16
CA GLY A 38 -11.10 6.83 -0.34
C GLY A 38 -10.40 5.77 0.53
N GLY A 39 -10.77 5.63 1.80
CA GLY A 39 -10.08 4.72 2.72
C GLY A 39 -8.61 5.11 2.89
N HIS A 40 -7.66 4.25 2.47
CA HIS A 40 -6.22 4.58 2.46
C HIS A 40 -5.82 5.65 1.43
N THR A 41 -6.69 5.98 0.47
CA THR A 41 -6.52 7.13 -0.40
C THR A 41 -6.94 8.38 0.33
N HIS A 42 -6.01 8.91 1.09
CA HIS A 42 -6.26 10.03 1.99
C HIS A 42 -5.28 11.17 1.69
N THR A 43 -5.69 12.06 0.80
CA THR A 43 -4.94 13.27 0.45
C THR A 43 -5.36 14.41 1.35
N GLN A 44 -4.41 14.99 2.05
CA GLN A 44 -4.62 16.18 2.86
C GLN A 44 -4.07 17.41 2.11
N THR A 45 -4.82 18.50 2.13
CA THR A 45 -4.37 19.77 1.59
C THR A 45 -3.81 20.62 2.73
N ILE A 46 -2.52 20.89 2.71
CA ILE A 46 -1.85 21.74 3.69
C ILE A 46 -1.46 23.07 3.08
N LYS A 47 -1.43 24.13 3.88
CA LYS A 47 -0.93 25.45 3.47
C LYS A 47 0.53 25.58 3.86
N TYR A 48 1.41 25.72 2.87
CA TYR A 48 2.84 25.89 3.08
C TYR A 48 3.37 27.05 2.23
N LYS A 49 4.03 28.01 2.87
CA LYS A 49 4.56 29.23 2.21
C LYS A 49 3.52 29.90 1.30
N GLY A 50 2.27 30.03 1.77
CA GLY A 50 1.19 30.69 1.02
C GLY A 50 0.54 29.87 -0.09
N LYS A 51 1.04 28.65 -0.38
CA LYS A 51 0.50 27.74 -1.41
C LYS A 51 -0.20 26.56 -0.78
N ASN A 52 -1.27 26.08 -1.41
CA ASN A 52 -1.91 24.83 -1.05
C ASN A 52 -1.13 23.67 -1.66
N ILE A 53 -0.72 22.70 -0.84
CA ILE A 53 0.00 21.49 -1.26
C ILE A 53 -0.84 20.28 -0.87
N ASN A 54 -1.08 19.39 -1.82
CA ASN A 54 -1.75 18.12 -1.58
C ASN A 54 -0.71 17.07 -1.16
N VAL A 55 -0.96 16.42 -0.02
CA VAL A 55 -0.06 15.40 0.56
C VAL A 55 -0.86 14.12 0.77
N ASP A 56 -0.44 13.06 0.13
CA ASP A 56 -1.00 11.73 0.34
C ASP A 56 -0.41 11.10 1.61
N SER A 57 -1.27 10.72 2.55
CA SER A 57 -0.87 10.16 3.85
C SER A 57 -1.07 8.64 3.97
N GLY A 58 -1.61 7.99 2.94
CA GLY A 58 -1.82 6.54 2.93
C GLY A 58 -1.30 5.93 1.63
N PHE A 59 -2.12 5.89 0.57
CA PHE A 59 -1.67 5.44 -0.75
C PHE A 59 -0.86 6.55 -1.43
N ILE A 60 0.45 6.31 -1.66
CA ILE A 60 1.38 7.33 -2.15
C ILE A 60 1.89 6.99 -3.55
N VAL A 61 2.32 5.74 -3.79
CA VAL A 61 2.99 5.32 -5.02
C VAL A 61 2.44 4.02 -5.56
N PHE A 62 2.55 3.84 -6.87
CA PHE A 62 2.21 2.61 -7.58
C PHE A 62 3.20 2.40 -8.74
N ASN A 63 3.15 1.23 -9.37
CA ASN A 63 3.88 0.95 -10.61
C ASN A 63 3.03 0.07 -11.54
N GLU A 64 3.33 0.11 -12.82
CA GLU A 64 2.53 -0.56 -13.85
C GLU A 64 2.62 -2.09 -13.78
N ILE A 65 3.75 -2.61 -13.31
CA ILE A 65 4.00 -4.06 -13.24
C ILE A 65 3.14 -4.72 -12.17
N ASN A 66 3.05 -4.07 -10.99
CA ASN A 66 2.37 -4.65 -9.82
C ASN A 66 0.89 -4.28 -9.74
N TYR A 67 0.50 -3.19 -10.41
CA TYR A 67 -0.85 -2.62 -10.30
C TYR A 67 -1.54 -2.46 -11.66
N PRO A 68 -1.55 -3.49 -12.55
CA PRO A 68 -2.10 -3.35 -13.90
C PRO A 68 -3.58 -2.93 -13.88
N ASN A 69 -4.39 -3.50 -13.00
CA ASN A 69 -5.82 -3.14 -12.90
C ASN A 69 -6.03 -1.70 -12.42
N LEU A 70 -5.15 -1.19 -11.55
CA LEU A 70 -5.21 0.21 -11.10
C LEU A 70 -4.82 1.15 -12.26
N CYS A 71 -3.81 0.78 -13.04
CA CYS A 71 -3.38 1.55 -14.20
C CYS A 71 -4.50 1.63 -15.25
N ASN A 72 -5.16 0.50 -15.54
CA ASN A 72 -6.33 0.48 -16.44
C ASN A 72 -7.46 1.39 -15.91
N LEU A 73 -7.76 1.33 -14.61
CA LEU A 73 -8.76 2.21 -13.99
C LEU A 73 -8.35 3.69 -14.13
N PHE A 74 -7.07 4.01 -13.95
CA PHE A 74 -6.57 5.39 -14.09
C PHE A 74 -6.65 5.89 -15.53
N GLU A 75 -6.38 5.02 -16.50
CA GLU A 75 -6.55 5.32 -17.92
C GLU A 75 -8.01 5.59 -18.26
N GLU A 76 -8.94 4.71 -17.89
CA GLU A 76 -10.39 4.90 -18.09
C GLU A 76 -10.90 6.22 -17.47
N LEU A 77 -10.40 6.57 -16.29
CA LEU A 77 -10.77 7.79 -15.57
C LEU A 77 -9.98 9.02 -16.05
N ASN A 78 -9.02 8.85 -16.97
CA ASN A 78 -8.07 9.91 -17.38
C ASN A 78 -7.37 10.55 -16.17
N VAL A 79 -6.87 9.72 -15.23
CA VAL A 79 -6.09 10.15 -14.07
C VAL A 79 -4.63 10.27 -14.46
N LYS A 80 -4.08 11.47 -14.32
CA LYS A 80 -2.67 11.72 -14.64
C LYS A 80 -1.75 11.32 -13.48
N SER A 81 -0.57 10.83 -13.83
CA SER A 81 0.48 10.47 -12.86
C SER A 81 1.85 10.88 -13.41
N TYR A 82 2.85 10.98 -12.55
CA TYR A 82 4.22 11.26 -12.92
C TYR A 82 5.19 10.32 -12.21
N GLU A 83 6.41 10.19 -12.72
CA GLU A 83 7.45 9.36 -12.12
C GLU A 83 7.83 9.90 -10.73
N SER A 84 8.01 9.00 -9.79
CA SER A 84 8.36 9.30 -8.40
C SER A 84 9.49 8.39 -7.93
N ASP A 85 10.32 8.90 -7.03
CA ASP A 85 11.34 8.10 -6.37
C ASP A 85 10.76 7.37 -5.17
N MET A 86 10.85 6.03 -5.19
CA MET A 86 10.64 5.24 -4.01
C MET A 86 12.00 4.77 -3.48
N SER A 87 12.55 5.50 -2.54
CA SER A 87 13.79 5.19 -1.86
C SER A 87 13.53 4.79 -0.40
N PHE A 88 14.48 4.05 0.16
CA PHE A 88 14.49 3.71 1.56
C PHE A 88 15.70 4.35 2.23
N ALA A 89 15.44 5.10 3.29
CA ALA A 89 16.48 5.71 4.10
C ALA A 89 16.29 5.33 5.57
N VAL A 90 17.38 5.20 6.29
CA VAL A 90 17.40 4.97 7.73
C VAL A 90 18.06 6.14 8.41
N SER A 91 17.38 6.69 9.43
CA SER A 91 17.95 7.65 10.37
C SER A 91 17.59 7.18 11.78
N ASN A 92 18.59 6.78 12.53
CA ASN A 92 18.46 6.35 13.92
C ASN A 92 19.44 7.14 14.81
N LYS A 93 18.87 8.08 15.58
CA LYS A 93 19.67 8.95 16.46
C LYS A 93 20.34 8.20 17.62
N ILE A 94 19.69 7.15 18.15
CA ILE A 94 20.24 6.38 19.30
C ILE A 94 21.54 5.69 18.88
N ASP A 95 21.51 5.02 17.74
CA ASP A 95 22.68 4.29 17.19
C ASP A 95 23.57 5.20 16.36
N ASN A 96 23.20 6.45 16.16
CA ASN A 96 23.87 7.42 15.32
C ASN A 96 24.21 6.85 13.93
N ILE A 97 23.21 6.28 13.25
CA ILE A 97 23.33 5.71 11.90
C ILE A 97 22.36 6.40 10.95
N GLU A 98 22.89 6.88 9.82
CA GLU A 98 22.12 7.42 8.73
C GLU A 98 22.66 6.95 7.39
N TYR A 99 21.78 6.49 6.51
CA TYR A 99 22.11 6.12 5.14
C TYR A 99 20.85 6.01 4.28
N SER A 100 21.01 6.07 2.97
CA SER A 100 19.96 5.79 1.99
C SER A 100 20.46 4.87 0.88
N GLY A 101 19.60 4.00 0.39
CA GLY A 101 19.90 3.09 -0.71
C GLY A 101 19.75 3.69 -2.11
N THR A 102 19.63 5.02 -2.26
CA THR A 102 19.38 5.69 -3.55
C THR A 102 20.61 5.66 -4.46
N ASN A 103 21.79 5.98 -3.91
CA ASN A 103 23.07 6.00 -4.62
C ASN A 103 24.25 5.87 -3.63
N LEU A 104 25.46 5.76 -4.15
CA LEU A 104 26.66 5.61 -3.31
C LEU A 104 26.90 6.81 -2.38
N SER A 105 26.64 8.01 -2.84
CA SER A 105 26.82 9.22 -2.03
C SER A 105 25.86 9.22 -0.83
N SER A 106 24.61 8.88 -1.04
CA SER A 106 23.60 8.80 0.02
C SER A 106 23.80 7.57 0.93
N LEU A 107 24.38 6.47 0.40
CA LEU A 107 24.72 5.29 1.18
C LEU A 107 25.81 5.60 2.22
N PHE A 108 26.77 6.43 1.85
CA PHE A 108 27.85 6.91 2.71
C PHE A 108 27.68 8.37 3.13
N SER A 109 26.43 8.83 3.31
CA SER A 109 26.13 10.20 3.81
C SER A 109 26.88 10.49 5.12
N GLN A 110 26.97 9.49 5.99
CA GLN A 110 27.90 9.51 7.12
C GLN A 110 29.22 8.87 6.72
N LYS A 111 30.27 9.67 6.51
CA LYS A 111 31.61 9.20 6.10
C LYS A 111 32.21 8.16 7.04
N LYS A 112 31.85 8.17 8.34
CA LYS A 112 32.30 7.14 9.30
C LYS A 112 31.86 5.72 8.91
N ASN A 113 30.78 5.56 8.14
CA ASN A 113 30.31 4.27 7.68
C ASN A 113 31.30 3.60 6.71
N LEU A 114 32.17 4.35 6.05
CA LEU A 114 33.26 3.82 5.21
C LEU A 114 34.26 2.96 6.02
N LEU A 115 34.48 3.30 7.29
CA LEU A 115 35.39 2.59 8.19
C LEU A 115 34.67 1.61 9.12
N ASN A 116 33.36 1.47 8.99
CA ASN A 116 32.54 0.62 9.87
C ASN A 116 32.39 -0.80 9.29
N PHE A 117 33.09 -1.77 9.87
CA PHE A 117 33.03 -3.18 9.44
C PHE A 117 31.59 -3.75 9.48
N ASN A 118 30.81 -3.43 10.53
CA ASN A 118 29.42 -3.91 10.62
C ASN A 118 28.53 -3.33 9.51
N PHE A 119 28.80 -2.10 9.06
CA PHE A 119 28.10 -1.50 7.94
C PHE A 119 28.39 -2.22 6.63
N TRP A 120 29.66 -2.52 6.34
CA TRP A 120 30.04 -3.30 5.17
C TRP A 120 29.48 -4.73 5.21
N ARG A 121 29.53 -5.38 6.37
CA ARG A 121 28.89 -6.68 6.57
C ARG A 121 27.39 -6.62 6.25
N MET A 122 26.69 -5.62 6.74
CA MET A 122 25.27 -5.40 6.42
C MET A 122 25.02 -5.26 4.91
N LEU A 123 25.86 -4.52 4.19
CA LEU A 123 25.73 -4.37 2.73
C LEU A 123 25.90 -5.73 2.02
N CYS A 124 26.87 -6.53 2.42
CA CYS A 124 27.04 -7.89 1.91
C CYS A 124 25.82 -8.77 2.22
N GLU A 125 25.26 -8.65 3.42
CA GLU A 125 24.09 -9.40 3.86
C GLU A 125 22.83 -8.97 3.11
N ILE A 126 22.65 -7.68 2.76
CA ILE A 126 21.60 -7.19 1.86
C ILE A 126 21.70 -7.90 0.50
N VAL A 127 22.89 -7.92 -0.09
CA VAL A 127 23.12 -8.56 -1.39
C VAL A 127 22.84 -10.06 -1.29
N SER A 128 23.37 -10.72 -0.27
CA SER A 128 23.17 -12.16 -0.02
C SER A 128 21.68 -12.49 0.13
N PHE A 129 20.95 -11.75 0.96
CA PHE A 129 19.51 -11.96 1.13
C PHE A 129 18.75 -11.79 -0.19
N ASN A 130 19.04 -10.74 -0.94
CA ASN A 130 18.38 -10.46 -2.22
C ASN A 130 18.55 -11.59 -3.24
N PHE A 131 19.73 -12.23 -3.28
CA PHE A 131 20.00 -13.35 -4.19
C PHE A 131 19.44 -14.69 -3.68
N LEU A 132 19.52 -14.95 -2.39
CA LEU A 132 19.23 -16.27 -1.81
C LEU A 132 17.77 -16.44 -1.37
N ALA A 133 17.13 -15.39 -0.88
CA ALA A 133 15.79 -15.50 -0.28
C ALA A 133 14.79 -16.13 -1.25
N LYS A 134 14.74 -15.69 -2.51
CA LYS A 134 13.84 -16.27 -3.52
C LYS A 134 14.09 -17.77 -3.75
N LYS A 135 15.36 -18.19 -3.78
CA LYS A 135 15.72 -19.60 -3.98
C LYS A 135 15.33 -20.48 -2.78
N HIS A 136 15.27 -19.86 -1.61
CA HIS A 136 15.01 -20.51 -0.34
C HIS A 136 13.53 -20.63 0.03
N ILE A 137 12.60 -19.99 -0.70
CA ILE A 137 11.15 -19.96 -0.40
C ILE A 137 10.61 -21.37 -0.11
N ARG A 138 10.82 -22.32 -1.05
CA ARG A 138 10.27 -23.68 -0.92
C ARG A 138 10.85 -24.43 0.27
N LYS A 139 12.16 -24.26 0.52
CA LYS A 139 12.90 -24.98 1.58
C LYS A 139 12.49 -24.52 2.97
N TYR A 140 12.22 -23.23 3.16
CA TYR A 140 11.95 -22.61 4.46
C TYR A 140 10.53 -22.04 4.55
N LYS A 141 9.56 -22.61 3.82
CA LYS A 141 8.17 -22.11 3.75
C LYS A 141 7.45 -22.03 5.10
N ASN A 142 7.81 -22.91 6.04
CA ASN A 142 7.19 -22.97 7.37
C ASN A 142 7.93 -22.13 8.42
N PHE A 143 9.01 -21.46 8.04
CA PHE A 143 9.79 -20.60 8.95
C PHE A 143 9.18 -19.21 9.02
N THR A 144 9.37 -18.56 10.16
CA THR A 144 9.23 -17.11 10.27
C THR A 144 10.45 -16.43 9.67
N ILE A 145 10.34 -15.13 9.39
CA ILE A 145 11.50 -14.36 8.90
C ILE A 145 12.63 -14.37 9.93
N GLN A 146 12.32 -14.31 11.23
CA GLN A 146 13.33 -14.37 12.28
C GLN A 146 14.07 -15.71 12.27
N GLU A 147 13.35 -16.84 12.30
CA GLU A 147 13.96 -18.18 12.30
C GLU A 147 14.85 -18.40 11.07
N TYR A 148 14.42 -17.91 9.90
CA TYR A 148 15.25 -17.98 8.69
C TYR A 148 16.55 -17.18 8.83
N LEU A 149 16.46 -15.93 9.31
CA LEU A 149 17.62 -15.07 9.47
C LEU A 149 18.61 -15.59 10.52
N ASP A 150 18.09 -16.15 11.61
CA ASP A 150 18.90 -16.75 12.68
C ASP A 150 19.60 -18.02 12.19
N LEU A 151 18.87 -18.92 11.51
CA LEU A 151 19.43 -20.12 10.91
C LEU A 151 20.55 -19.82 9.88
N LYS A 152 20.44 -18.68 9.18
CA LYS A 152 21.41 -18.25 8.17
C LYS A 152 22.51 -17.34 8.73
N ASN A 153 22.55 -17.15 10.05
CA ASN A 153 23.54 -16.34 10.76
C ASN A 153 23.65 -14.90 10.25
N TYR A 154 22.51 -14.30 9.83
CA TYR A 154 22.48 -12.87 9.52
C TYR A 154 22.71 -12.05 10.79
N SER A 155 23.53 -11.01 10.68
CA SER A 155 23.91 -10.16 11.80
C SER A 155 22.69 -9.37 12.35
N ASP A 156 22.73 -9.09 13.66
CA ASP A 156 21.73 -8.21 14.28
C ASP A 156 21.82 -6.81 13.69
N TYR A 157 22.99 -6.37 13.24
CA TYR A 157 23.14 -5.11 12.55
C TYR A 157 22.29 -5.05 11.27
N TYR A 158 22.32 -6.08 10.42
CA TYR A 158 21.45 -6.20 9.25
C TYR A 158 19.96 -6.27 9.61
N LYS A 159 19.62 -7.15 10.57
CA LYS A 159 18.23 -7.35 10.99
C LYS A 159 17.60 -6.05 11.49
N TYR A 160 18.27 -5.36 12.42
CA TYR A 160 17.68 -4.22 13.13
C TYR A 160 18.02 -2.85 12.52
N LYS A 161 19.03 -2.73 11.66
CA LYS A 161 19.37 -1.46 11.01
C LYS A 161 18.92 -1.38 9.55
N HIS A 162 18.45 -2.51 8.97
CA HIS A 162 18.00 -2.53 7.58
C HIS A 162 16.66 -3.28 7.41
N LEU A 163 16.64 -4.61 7.57
CA LEU A 163 15.54 -5.44 7.09
C LEU A 163 14.23 -5.21 7.87
N TYR A 164 14.30 -5.28 9.21
CA TYR A 164 13.11 -5.08 10.04
C TYR A 164 12.56 -3.65 9.95
N PRO A 165 13.36 -2.58 10.03
CA PRO A 165 12.85 -1.22 9.84
C PRO A 165 12.21 -1.01 8.46
N MET A 166 12.82 -1.54 7.40
CA MET A 166 12.26 -1.44 6.05
C MET A 166 10.90 -2.14 5.97
N ALA A 167 10.81 -3.36 6.45
CA ALA A 167 9.56 -4.11 6.47
C ALA A 167 8.50 -3.44 7.35
N ALA A 168 8.88 -2.97 8.53
CA ALA A 168 8.00 -2.27 9.46
C ALA A 168 7.40 -1.01 8.83
N SER A 169 8.20 -0.24 8.07
CA SER A 169 7.73 0.95 7.36
C SER A 169 6.74 0.61 6.24
N ILE A 170 6.96 -0.49 5.51
CA ILE A 170 6.07 -0.93 4.42
C ILE A 170 4.71 -1.37 4.96
N TRP A 171 4.69 -2.14 6.05
CA TRP A 171 3.45 -2.69 6.61
C TRP A 171 2.87 -1.90 7.77
N SER A 172 3.48 -0.78 8.14
CA SER A 172 3.06 0.04 9.32
C SER A 172 2.89 -0.81 10.58
N SER A 173 3.80 -1.76 10.79
CA SER A 173 3.76 -2.77 11.85
C SER A 173 4.98 -2.66 12.77
N GLY A 174 4.85 -3.17 13.99
CA GLY A 174 5.98 -3.26 14.93
C GLY A 174 7.01 -4.32 14.51
N ILE A 175 8.28 -4.13 14.90
CA ILE A 175 9.37 -5.07 14.59
C ILE A 175 9.06 -6.48 15.12
N ASN A 176 8.41 -6.61 16.27
CA ASN A 176 8.06 -7.92 16.85
C ASN A 176 7.03 -8.68 16.02
N GLU A 177 6.17 -7.99 15.30
CA GLU A 177 5.22 -8.58 14.36
C GLU A 177 5.91 -9.01 13.08
N ILE A 178 6.83 -8.16 12.56
CA ILE A 178 7.66 -8.50 11.39
C ILE A 178 8.47 -9.77 11.63
N LYS A 179 9.08 -9.94 12.79
CA LYS A 179 9.85 -11.14 13.13
C LYS A 179 9.06 -12.44 12.97
N LYS A 180 7.78 -12.41 13.34
CA LYS A 180 6.86 -13.55 13.29
C LYS A 180 6.23 -13.77 11.91
N TYR A 181 6.47 -12.85 10.96
CA TYR A 181 5.86 -12.96 9.64
C TYR A 181 6.37 -14.20 8.89
N PRO A 182 5.50 -14.96 8.20
CA PRO A 182 5.92 -16.15 7.46
C PRO A 182 6.95 -15.78 6.37
N PHE A 183 8.11 -16.46 6.39
CA PHE A 183 9.22 -16.19 5.46
C PHE A 183 8.78 -16.24 4.00
N GLU A 184 8.00 -17.26 3.61
CA GLU A 184 7.49 -17.40 2.25
C GLU A 184 6.72 -16.15 1.81
N LYS A 185 5.76 -15.69 2.61
CA LYS A 185 4.92 -14.53 2.30
C LYS A 185 5.71 -13.23 2.25
N PHE A 186 6.67 -13.10 3.18
CA PHE A 186 7.59 -11.98 3.22
C PHE A 186 8.40 -11.88 1.93
N VAL A 187 9.07 -12.96 1.54
CA VAL A 187 9.91 -12.98 0.34
C VAL A 187 9.08 -12.83 -0.93
N MET A 188 7.90 -13.46 -1.02
CA MET A 188 7.00 -13.29 -2.17
C MET A 188 6.58 -11.84 -2.37
N PHE A 189 6.27 -11.13 -1.28
CA PHE A 189 5.96 -9.70 -1.34
C PHE A 189 7.14 -8.90 -1.89
N PHE A 190 8.35 -9.13 -1.37
CA PHE A 190 9.57 -8.45 -1.81
C PHE A 190 9.90 -8.75 -3.28
N VAL A 191 9.70 -9.98 -3.73
CA VAL A 191 9.87 -10.37 -5.15
C VAL A 191 8.87 -9.63 -6.03
N ASN A 192 7.59 -9.68 -5.66
CA ASN A 192 6.51 -9.07 -6.44
C ASN A 192 6.69 -7.56 -6.59
N HIS A 193 7.17 -6.87 -5.54
CA HIS A 193 7.38 -5.43 -5.55
C HIS A 193 8.77 -5.01 -6.06
N GLY A 194 9.59 -5.99 -6.51
CA GLY A 194 10.94 -5.72 -7.03
C GLY A 194 11.92 -5.20 -5.98
N LEU A 195 11.63 -5.39 -4.68
CA LEU A 195 12.45 -4.88 -3.57
C LEU A 195 13.77 -5.64 -3.41
N LEU A 196 13.85 -6.87 -3.93
CA LEU A 196 15.10 -7.65 -3.99
C LEU A 196 15.98 -7.27 -5.19
N LYS A 197 15.52 -6.41 -6.10
CA LYS A 197 16.29 -5.96 -7.25
C LYS A 197 17.23 -4.82 -6.87
N ILE A 198 18.49 -4.93 -7.23
CA ILE A 198 19.49 -3.85 -7.09
C ILE A 198 19.47 -2.96 -8.33
N ILE A 199 19.34 -3.56 -9.50
CA ILE A 199 19.23 -2.90 -10.81
C ILE A 199 17.92 -3.26 -11.48
N ASN A 200 17.46 -2.47 -12.46
CA ASN A 200 16.19 -2.64 -13.16
C ASN A 200 14.99 -2.70 -12.20
N ARG A 201 14.97 -1.80 -11.21
CA ARG A 201 13.85 -1.65 -10.29
C ARG A 201 12.61 -1.16 -11.05
N PRO A 202 11.39 -1.51 -10.61
CA PRO A 202 10.17 -0.93 -11.18
C PRO A 202 10.19 0.60 -11.11
N LYS A 203 9.74 1.26 -12.17
CA LYS A 203 9.52 2.70 -12.13
C LYS A 203 8.26 2.98 -11.30
N TRP A 204 8.44 3.75 -10.26
CA TRP A 204 7.33 4.15 -9.40
C TRP A 204 6.70 5.44 -9.90
N ARG A 205 5.43 5.58 -9.68
CA ARG A 205 4.61 6.72 -10.09
C ARG A 205 3.75 7.19 -8.92
N THR A 206 3.37 8.45 -8.94
CA THR A 206 2.37 9.02 -8.01
C THR A 206 1.31 9.77 -8.80
N VAL A 207 0.11 9.89 -8.23
CA VAL A 207 -1.01 10.59 -8.88
C VAL A 207 -0.76 12.10 -8.84
N LEU A 208 -0.94 12.76 -9.97
CA LEU A 208 -0.82 14.21 -10.06
C LEU A 208 -1.89 14.89 -9.19
N ASP A 209 -1.49 15.84 -8.38
CA ASP A 209 -2.34 16.60 -7.44
C ASP A 209 -2.96 15.75 -6.32
N GLY A 210 -2.39 14.58 -6.06
CA GLY A 210 -2.80 13.67 -5.00
C GLY A 210 -3.84 12.64 -5.41
N SER A 211 -3.82 11.54 -4.69
CA SER A 211 -4.63 10.36 -5.01
C SER A 211 -6.13 10.56 -4.83
N LYS A 212 -6.59 11.58 -4.08
CA LYS A 212 -8.02 11.99 -4.05
C LYS A 212 -8.61 12.22 -5.44
N ASN A 213 -7.78 12.56 -6.43
CA ASN A 213 -8.23 12.87 -7.80
C ASN A 213 -9.01 11.72 -8.43
N TYR A 214 -8.54 10.47 -8.31
CA TYR A 214 -9.29 9.35 -8.86
C TYR A 214 -10.57 9.05 -8.07
N VAL A 215 -10.57 9.28 -6.76
CA VAL A 215 -11.77 9.13 -5.91
C VAL A 215 -12.86 10.08 -6.38
N GLU A 216 -12.52 11.35 -6.56
CA GLU A 216 -13.45 12.38 -7.04
C GLU A 216 -13.99 12.06 -8.44
N LYS A 217 -13.14 11.53 -9.33
CA LYS A 217 -13.56 11.13 -10.68
C LYS A 217 -14.56 9.97 -10.66
N ILE A 218 -14.33 8.96 -9.81
CA ILE A 218 -15.28 7.86 -9.62
C ILE A 218 -16.62 8.38 -9.10
N LEU A 219 -16.60 9.24 -8.10
CA LEU A 219 -17.80 9.78 -7.48
C LEU A 219 -18.64 10.68 -8.40
N LYS A 220 -18.05 11.20 -9.49
CA LYS A 220 -18.77 11.96 -10.54
C LYS A 220 -19.61 11.09 -11.46
N SER A 221 -19.53 9.75 -11.36
CA SER A 221 -20.39 8.87 -12.15
C SER A 221 -21.87 9.12 -11.83
N LYS A 222 -22.69 9.35 -12.87
CA LYS A 222 -24.13 9.68 -12.75
C LYS A 222 -24.96 8.60 -12.03
N ASN A 223 -24.48 7.36 -12.04
CA ASN A 223 -25.19 6.23 -11.45
C ASN A 223 -24.68 5.87 -10.04
N ILE A 224 -23.76 6.64 -9.46
CA ILE A 224 -23.27 6.46 -8.09
C ILE A 224 -23.90 7.53 -7.19
N SER A 225 -24.65 7.07 -6.18
CA SER A 225 -25.08 7.90 -5.05
C SER A 225 -24.21 7.59 -3.85
N ALA A 226 -23.36 8.52 -3.42
CA ALA A 226 -22.38 8.30 -2.38
C ALA A 226 -22.78 8.96 -1.04
N TYR A 227 -22.69 8.21 0.06
CA TYR A 227 -23.13 8.62 1.39
C TYR A 227 -22.00 8.48 2.41
N LYS A 228 -21.48 9.61 2.92
CA LYS A 228 -20.53 9.68 4.04
C LYS A 228 -21.22 9.52 5.39
N ASN A 229 -20.42 9.26 6.44
CA ASN A 229 -20.91 9.07 7.80
C ASN A 229 -22.07 8.07 7.88
N SER A 230 -22.03 7.02 7.04
CA SER A 230 -23.12 6.07 6.83
C SER A 230 -22.64 4.65 7.09
N SER A 231 -22.52 4.31 8.37
CA SER A 231 -22.26 2.94 8.81
C SER A 231 -23.43 2.03 8.41
N VAL A 232 -23.10 0.86 7.88
CA VAL A 232 -24.07 -0.12 7.40
C VAL A 232 -23.99 -1.36 8.29
N LYS A 233 -25.16 -1.86 8.73
CA LYS A 233 -25.32 -3.18 9.34
C LYS A 233 -26.17 -4.04 8.44
N PHE A 234 -25.73 -5.27 8.19
CA PHE A 234 -26.53 -6.28 7.53
C PHE A 234 -27.61 -6.75 8.51
N LEU A 235 -28.86 -6.80 8.09
CA LEU A 235 -29.96 -7.30 8.90
C LEU A 235 -30.29 -8.75 8.54
N HIS A 236 -30.78 -8.97 7.32
CA HIS A 236 -31.13 -10.29 6.79
C HIS A 236 -31.29 -10.25 5.28
N SER A 237 -31.38 -11.42 4.65
CA SER A 237 -31.76 -11.57 3.24
C SER A 237 -33.08 -12.34 3.14
N LYS A 238 -33.93 -11.92 2.22
CA LYS A 238 -35.21 -12.60 1.93
C LYS A 238 -35.58 -12.36 0.45
N GLU A 239 -35.99 -13.40 -0.28
CA GLU A 239 -36.54 -13.31 -1.63
C GLU A 239 -35.66 -12.46 -2.59
N ASN A 240 -34.35 -12.79 -2.69
CA ASN A 240 -33.37 -12.06 -3.49
C ASN A 240 -33.20 -10.56 -3.14
N LYS A 241 -33.59 -10.17 -1.92
CA LYS A 241 -33.37 -8.83 -1.39
C LYS A 241 -32.52 -8.89 -0.13
N ILE A 242 -31.65 -7.91 0.01
CA ILE A 242 -30.87 -7.67 1.24
C ILE A 242 -31.48 -6.49 1.96
N PHE A 243 -31.70 -6.67 3.25
CA PHE A 243 -32.16 -5.61 4.14
C PHE A 243 -30.96 -5.09 4.94
N LEU A 244 -30.70 -3.81 4.79
CA LEU A 244 -29.61 -3.11 5.45
C LEU A 244 -30.17 -2.08 6.41
N ASP A 245 -29.51 -1.93 7.56
CA ASP A 245 -29.70 -0.75 8.41
C ASP A 245 -28.59 0.24 8.10
N VAL A 246 -28.99 1.43 7.71
CA VAL A 246 -28.08 2.56 7.45
C VAL A 246 -28.50 3.69 8.38
N LYS A 247 -27.74 3.95 9.43
CA LYS A 247 -28.05 4.96 10.45
C LYS A 247 -29.44 4.79 11.10
N GLY A 248 -29.84 3.58 11.42
CA GLY A 248 -31.18 3.30 11.98
C GLY A 248 -32.32 3.33 10.96
N LYS A 249 -32.04 3.52 9.67
CA LYS A 249 -33.05 3.46 8.60
C LYS A 249 -32.88 2.18 7.78
N LYS A 250 -33.94 1.39 7.68
CA LYS A 250 -33.96 0.17 6.86
C LYS A 250 -33.95 0.53 5.38
N LYS A 251 -33.05 -0.09 4.61
CA LYS A 251 -32.99 -0.01 3.14
C LYS A 251 -33.04 -1.40 2.53
N ASN A 252 -33.74 -1.54 1.41
CA ASN A 252 -33.82 -2.76 0.63
C ASN A 252 -32.91 -2.66 -0.60
N MET A 253 -32.09 -3.68 -0.82
CA MET A 253 -31.19 -3.78 -1.95
C MET A 253 -31.38 -5.13 -2.64
N THR A 254 -31.09 -5.20 -3.92
CA THR A 254 -31.16 -6.46 -4.67
C THR A 254 -29.88 -7.25 -4.51
N ILE A 255 -29.97 -8.58 -4.37
CA ILE A 255 -28.83 -9.49 -4.47
C ILE A 255 -28.54 -9.69 -5.97
N LEU A 256 -27.26 -9.55 -6.34
CA LEU A 256 -26.74 -9.96 -7.65
C LEU A 256 -26.21 -11.37 -7.59
#